data_1090c1b1113bb7d78e91adfd47ff68ed
#
_entry.id   1090c1b1113bb7d78e91adfd47ff68ed
#
_cell.length_a   1.000
_cell.length_b   1.000
_cell.length_c   1.000
_cell.angle_alpha   90.00
_cell.angle_beta   90.00
_cell.angle_gamma   90.00
#
_symmetry.space_group_name_H-M   'P 1'
#
loop_
_entity.id
_entity.type
_entity.pdbx_description
1 polymer ?
#
loop_
_entity_poly.entity_id
_entity_poly.type
_entity_poly.pdbx_seq_one_letter_code
_entity_poly.pdbx_strand_id
1 'polypeptide(L)'
;MKATRKRLDRIVLVLACVLVLALVNGLVARKEHTAATGLDIYLALAPIDPRAILQGDYMTLRFALADELERSKAGTQGALRGQIAYAPISLDERGVAHLSPANSAHSALSLRYRFRGQQVWLGTNAFFFEEGSAKRYESARFGHFKLSRSSGDAVLIGLADESLQPL
;
A
#
# COMPACT_ATOMS: atom_id res chain seq x y z
N MET A 1 7.73 46.95 22.55
CA MET A 1 8.15 45.51 22.64
C MET A 1 7.01 44.49 22.46
N LYS A 2 5.81 44.62 23.04
CA LYS A 2 4.70 43.63 22.88
C LYS A 2 4.14 43.50 21.44
N ALA A 3 4.11 44.60 20.65
CA ALA A 3 3.58 44.58 19.28
C ALA A 3 4.50 43.85 18.29
N THR A 4 5.81 44.00 18.45
CA THR A 4 6.81 43.30 17.61
C THR A 4 6.80 41.79 17.85
N ARG A 5 6.65 41.37 19.09
CA ARG A 5 6.55 39.95 19.47
C ARG A 5 5.29 39.31 18.85
N LYS A 6 4.13 40.00 18.93
CA LYS A 6 2.89 39.48 18.29
C LYS A 6 3.00 39.37 16.75
N ARG A 7 3.74 40.23 16.09
CA ARG A 7 4.00 40.15 14.65
C ARG A 7 4.92 38.94 14.35
N LEU A 8 5.96 38.75 15.14
CA LEU A 8 6.87 37.62 15.01
C LEU A 8 6.13 36.29 15.18
N ASP A 9 5.30 36.18 16.22
CA ASP A 9 4.51 34.99 16.51
C ASP A 9 3.56 34.66 15.35
N ARG A 10 2.94 35.66 14.72
CA ARG A 10 2.09 35.47 13.53
C ARG A 10 2.90 34.99 12.31
N ILE A 11 4.08 35.57 12.08
CA ILE A 11 4.95 35.13 10.97
C ILE A 11 5.39 33.69 11.17
N VAL A 12 5.81 33.33 12.36
CA VAL A 12 6.20 31.94 12.70
C VAL A 12 5.03 30.99 12.47
N LEU A 13 3.82 31.35 12.91
CA LEU A 13 2.63 30.54 12.72
C LEU A 13 2.33 30.34 11.22
N VAL A 14 2.37 31.40 10.42
CA VAL A 14 2.14 31.32 8.96
C VAL A 14 3.19 30.45 8.29
N LEU A 15 4.46 30.62 8.65
CA LEU A 15 5.54 29.78 8.11
C LEU A 15 5.37 28.30 8.48
N ALA A 16 4.98 28.02 9.72
CA ALA A 16 4.69 26.65 10.15
C ALA A 16 3.52 26.04 9.35
N CYS A 17 2.44 26.79 9.14
CA CYS A 17 1.30 26.35 8.32
C CYS A 17 1.74 26.06 6.88
N VAL A 18 2.50 26.96 6.26
CA VAL A 18 3.01 26.80 4.89
C VAL A 18 3.91 25.55 4.81
N LEU A 19 4.78 25.36 5.79
CA LEU A 19 5.66 24.19 5.84
C LEU A 19 4.85 22.88 5.91
N VAL A 20 3.86 22.82 6.80
CA VAL A 20 2.98 21.63 6.94
C VAL A 20 2.23 21.37 5.63
N LEU A 21 1.65 22.41 5.02
CA LEU A 21 0.96 22.27 3.74
C LEU A 21 1.89 21.79 2.63
N ALA A 22 3.11 22.32 2.56
CA ALA A 22 4.11 21.88 1.58
C ALA A 22 4.51 20.41 1.78
N LEU A 23 4.70 19.98 3.03
CA LEU A 23 4.99 18.57 3.34
C LEU A 23 3.84 17.64 2.95
N VAL A 24 2.60 18.00 3.32
CA VAL A 24 1.42 17.18 2.98
C VAL A 24 1.24 17.10 1.46
N ASN A 25 1.29 18.23 0.75
CA ASN A 25 1.17 18.23 -0.70
C ASN A 25 2.31 17.45 -1.38
N GLY A 26 3.54 17.52 -0.85
CA GLY A 26 4.66 16.73 -1.34
C GLY A 26 4.45 15.21 -1.18
N LEU A 27 3.84 14.77 -0.06
CA LEU A 27 3.48 13.37 0.15
C LEU A 27 2.35 12.91 -0.79
N VAL A 28 1.34 13.75 -1.01
CA VAL A 28 0.25 13.47 -1.95
C VAL A 28 0.80 13.37 -3.37
N ALA A 29 1.58 14.36 -3.83
CA ALA A 29 2.16 14.38 -5.17
C ALA A 29 3.02 13.12 -5.46
N ARG A 30 3.75 12.61 -4.47
CA ARG A 30 4.50 11.35 -4.60
C ARG A 30 3.56 10.16 -4.86
N LYS A 31 2.45 10.08 -4.15
CA LYS A 31 1.47 9.00 -4.31
C LYS A 31 0.75 9.10 -5.66
N GLU A 32 0.35 10.28 -6.06
CA GLU A 32 -0.24 10.56 -7.37
C GLU A 32 0.73 10.21 -8.50
N HIS A 33 1.99 10.61 -8.37
CA HIS A 33 3.02 10.23 -9.34
C HIS A 33 3.18 8.72 -9.44
N THR A 34 3.22 8.00 -8.31
CA THR A 34 3.29 6.53 -8.32
C THR A 34 2.05 5.92 -8.95
N ALA A 35 0.84 6.45 -8.66
CA ALA A 35 -0.40 5.97 -9.25
C ALA A 35 -0.45 6.21 -10.77
N ALA A 36 0.14 7.31 -11.27
CA ALA A 36 0.15 7.66 -12.68
C ALA A 36 1.23 6.90 -13.49
N THR A 37 2.43 6.72 -12.93
CA THR A 37 3.61 6.26 -13.68
C THR A 37 4.19 4.94 -13.19
N GLY A 38 3.67 4.39 -12.09
CA GLY A 38 4.14 3.13 -11.50
C GLY A 38 3.93 1.95 -12.44
N LEU A 39 4.72 0.90 -12.20
CA LEU A 39 4.56 -0.38 -12.89
C LEU A 39 3.26 -1.05 -12.42
N ASP A 40 2.46 -1.54 -13.35
CA ASP A 40 1.29 -2.36 -13.01
C ASP A 40 1.72 -3.69 -12.41
N ILE A 41 1.21 -4.00 -11.25
CA ILE A 41 1.39 -5.28 -10.58
C ILE A 41 0.08 -5.75 -9.97
N TYR A 42 -0.10 -7.05 -9.89
CA TYR A 42 -1.26 -7.68 -9.28
C TYR A 42 -0.84 -8.48 -8.05
N LEU A 43 -1.50 -8.24 -6.92
CA LEU A 43 -1.31 -9.01 -5.69
C LEU A 43 -2.52 -9.91 -5.49
N ALA A 44 -2.30 -11.22 -5.45
CA ALA A 44 -3.36 -12.18 -5.19
C ALA A 44 -3.98 -11.92 -3.82
N LEU A 45 -5.30 -11.85 -3.75
CA LEU A 45 -6.04 -11.80 -2.50
C LEU A 45 -5.99 -13.17 -1.82
N ALA A 46 -5.75 -13.17 -0.51
CA ALA A 46 -5.84 -14.39 0.27
C ALA A 46 -7.31 -14.83 0.37
N PRO A 47 -7.58 -16.15 0.41
CA PRO A 47 -8.91 -16.66 0.67
C PRO A 47 -9.38 -16.14 2.04
N ILE A 48 -10.40 -15.32 2.07
CA ILE A 48 -11.05 -14.85 3.30
C ILE A 48 -12.49 -15.34 3.25
N ASP A 49 -13.08 -15.63 4.43
CA ASP A 49 -14.50 -15.95 4.53
C ASP A 49 -15.32 -14.82 3.89
N PRO A 50 -16.16 -15.13 2.87
CA PRO A 50 -16.96 -14.12 2.17
C PRO A 50 -17.82 -13.26 3.10
N ARG A 51 -18.20 -13.80 4.28
CA ARG A 51 -19.00 -13.07 5.28
C ARG A 51 -18.21 -12.01 6.05
N ALA A 52 -16.87 -12.09 6.06
CA ALA A 52 -16.00 -11.13 6.73
C ALA A 52 -15.52 -10.01 5.80
N ILE A 53 -15.76 -10.14 4.49
CA ILE A 53 -15.21 -9.24 3.46
C ILE A 53 -16.01 -7.94 3.37
N LEU A 54 -17.33 -8.00 3.53
CA LEU A 54 -18.24 -6.90 3.25
C LEU A 54 -18.87 -6.39 4.55
N GLN A 55 -18.30 -5.36 5.12
CA GLN A 55 -18.89 -4.62 6.24
C GLN A 55 -19.25 -3.19 5.78
N GLY A 56 -20.45 -3.02 5.24
CA GLY A 56 -20.91 -1.72 4.74
C GLY A 56 -20.23 -1.33 3.43
N ASP A 57 -19.62 -0.16 3.37
CA ASP A 57 -19.07 0.48 2.16
C ASP A 57 -17.57 0.22 1.95
N TYR A 58 -17.01 -0.80 2.58
CA TYR A 58 -15.62 -1.19 2.38
C TYR A 58 -15.43 -2.70 2.54
N MET A 59 -14.39 -3.21 1.91
CA MET A 59 -13.93 -4.58 2.13
C MET A 59 -12.52 -4.59 2.71
N THR A 60 -12.27 -5.50 3.65
CA THR A 60 -10.94 -5.75 4.17
C THR A 60 -10.15 -6.59 3.17
N LEU A 61 -8.97 -6.13 2.82
CA LEU A 61 -8.07 -6.83 1.90
C LEU A 61 -7.00 -7.57 2.69
N ARG A 62 -6.77 -8.81 2.32
CA ARG A 62 -5.63 -9.61 2.75
C ARG A 62 -4.95 -10.19 1.51
N PHE A 63 -3.63 -10.15 1.46
CA PHE A 63 -2.87 -10.57 0.30
C PHE A 63 -2.09 -11.84 0.62
N ALA A 64 -2.11 -12.81 -0.30
CA ALA A 64 -1.38 -14.08 -0.15
C ALA A 64 0.12 -13.84 0.08
N LEU A 65 0.70 -12.83 -0.59
CA LEU A 65 2.09 -12.42 -0.42
C LEU A 65 2.37 -11.89 1.00
N ALA A 66 1.39 -11.23 1.64
CA ALA A 66 1.52 -10.80 3.04
C ALA A 66 1.59 -12.01 3.99
N ASP A 67 0.74 -13.01 3.77
CA ASP A 67 0.72 -14.24 4.55
C ASP A 67 2.03 -15.03 4.40
N GLU A 68 2.61 -15.03 3.21
CA GLU A 68 3.90 -15.66 2.94
C GLU A 68 5.05 -14.94 3.65
N LEU A 69 5.05 -13.60 3.63
CA LEU A 69 6.01 -12.78 4.39
C LEU A 69 5.88 -12.98 5.90
N GLU A 70 4.66 -13.06 6.42
CA GLU A 70 4.39 -13.33 7.83
C GLU A 70 4.98 -14.67 8.24
N ARG A 71 4.77 -15.71 7.45
CA ARG A 71 5.33 -17.06 7.70
C ARG A 71 6.86 -17.07 7.61
N SER A 72 7.44 -16.43 6.61
CA SER A 72 8.90 -16.39 6.41
C SER A 72 9.63 -15.60 7.49
N LYS A 73 8.96 -14.66 8.16
CA LYS A 73 9.53 -13.77 9.18
C LYS A 73 8.99 -14.05 10.60
N ALA A 74 8.33 -15.19 10.82
CA ALA A 74 7.66 -15.50 12.08
C ALA A 74 8.56 -15.34 13.33
N GLY A 75 9.85 -15.66 13.22
CA GLY A 75 10.82 -15.49 14.31
C GLY A 75 11.36 -14.05 14.50
N THR A 76 11.10 -13.13 13.54
CA THR A 76 11.75 -11.81 13.51
C THR A 76 10.72 -10.67 13.64
N GLN A 77 9.43 -10.97 13.70
CA GLN A 77 8.33 -10.00 13.70
C GLN A 77 8.43 -8.96 14.81
N GLY A 78 8.86 -9.37 16.01
CA GLY A 78 9.01 -8.46 17.14
C GLY A 78 10.07 -7.37 16.92
N ALA A 79 11.18 -7.71 16.28
CA ALA A 79 12.25 -6.79 15.95
C ALA A 79 11.89 -5.83 14.80
N LEU A 80 10.95 -6.22 13.91
CA LEU A 80 10.54 -5.44 12.74
C LEU A 80 9.28 -4.60 12.97
N ARG A 81 8.73 -4.61 14.18
CA ARG A 81 7.49 -3.90 14.49
C ARG A 81 7.63 -2.39 14.21
N GLY A 82 6.77 -1.89 13.32
CA GLY A 82 6.75 -0.48 12.93
C GLY A 82 7.87 -0.07 11.96
N GLN A 83 8.83 -0.94 11.68
CA GLN A 83 9.90 -0.67 10.71
C GLN A 83 9.40 -0.86 9.28
N ILE A 84 10.01 -0.11 8.39
CA ILE A 84 9.85 -0.29 6.95
C ILE A 84 10.84 -1.36 6.51
N ALA A 85 10.35 -2.34 5.78
CA ALA A 85 11.16 -3.38 5.18
C ALA A 85 10.81 -3.56 3.69
N TYR A 86 11.64 -4.28 2.96
CA TYR A 86 11.52 -4.50 1.52
C TYR A 86 11.53 -5.99 1.25
N ALA A 87 10.59 -6.45 0.45
CA ALA A 87 10.51 -7.82 -0.04
C ALA A 87 10.95 -7.86 -1.50
N PRO A 88 11.93 -8.69 -1.88
CA PRO A 88 12.23 -8.93 -3.27
C PRO A 88 11.05 -9.66 -3.92
N ILE A 89 10.58 -9.14 -5.05
CA ILE A 89 9.47 -9.72 -5.80
C ILE A 89 9.86 -9.97 -7.25
N SER A 90 9.24 -10.99 -7.84
CA SER A 90 9.22 -11.26 -9.27
C SER A 90 7.79 -11.19 -9.79
N LEU A 91 7.64 -10.84 -11.04
CA LEU A 91 6.35 -10.87 -11.74
C LEU A 91 6.31 -12.08 -12.65
N ASP A 92 5.17 -12.75 -12.69
CA ASP A 92 4.89 -13.75 -13.71
C ASP A 92 4.50 -13.10 -15.06
N GLU A 93 4.20 -13.91 -16.07
CA GLU A 93 3.80 -13.45 -17.41
C GLU A 93 2.52 -12.60 -17.41
N ARG A 94 1.69 -12.75 -16.37
CA ARG A 94 0.44 -12.01 -16.18
C ARG A 94 0.64 -10.72 -15.37
N GLY A 95 1.84 -10.47 -14.84
CA GLY A 95 2.12 -9.34 -13.96
C GLY A 95 1.73 -9.58 -12.49
N VAL A 96 1.46 -10.83 -12.10
CA VAL A 96 1.18 -11.18 -10.70
C VAL A 96 2.50 -11.26 -9.94
N ALA A 97 2.54 -10.61 -8.78
CA ALA A 97 3.73 -10.54 -7.96
C ALA A 97 3.83 -11.74 -7.00
N HIS A 98 5.02 -12.33 -6.99
CA HIS A 98 5.42 -13.42 -6.10
C HIS A 98 6.66 -13.05 -5.32
N LEU A 99 6.85 -13.62 -4.12
CA LEU A 99 8.13 -13.49 -3.42
C LEU A 99 9.25 -14.14 -4.22
N SER A 100 10.32 -13.41 -4.38
CA SER A 100 11.53 -13.93 -5.02
C SER A 100 12.53 -14.38 -3.94
N PRO A 101 13.23 -15.50 -4.12
CA PRO A 101 14.33 -15.86 -3.23
C PRO A 101 15.36 -14.74 -3.19
N ALA A 102 15.89 -14.42 -1.99
CA ALA A 102 16.80 -13.28 -1.77
C ALA A 102 18.08 -13.29 -2.64
N ASN A 103 18.43 -14.44 -3.23
CA ASN A 103 19.63 -14.64 -4.06
C ASN A 103 19.33 -14.80 -5.56
N SER A 104 18.08 -14.55 -6.01
CA SER A 104 17.80 -14.66 -7.43
C SER A 104 18.25 -13.40 -8.16
N ALA A 105 19.10 -13.56 -9.17
CA ALA A 105 19.59 -12.49 -10.06
C ALA A 105 18.47 -11.76 -10.82
N HIS A 106 17.23 -12.24 -10.71
CA HIS A 106 16.02 -11.72 -11.37
C HIS A 106 15.16 -10.85 -10.45
N SER A 107 15.52 -10.65 -9.17
CA SER A 107 14.74 -9.77 -8.26
C SER A 107 15.11 -8.30 -8.50
N ALA A 108 14.76 -7.77 -9.67
CA ALA A 108 14.96 -6.36 -9.98
C ALA A 108 13.92 -5.45 -9.29
N LEU A 109 12.87 -6.02 -8.68
CA LEU A 109 11.79 -5.29 -8.05
C LEU A 109 11.77 -5.56 -6.55
N SER A 110 11.47 -4.51 -5.78
CA SER A 110 11.26 -4.60 -4.34
C SER A 110 9.92 -3.99 -3.96
N LEU A 111 9.19 -4.65 -3.08
CA LEU A 111 7.94 -4.19 -2.55
C LEU A 111 8.14 -3.75 -1.11
N ARG A 112 7.82 -2.50 -0.82
CA ARG A 112 7.90 -1.93 0.52
C ARG A 112 6.75 -2.41 1.38
N TYR A 113 7.07 -2.91 2.57
CA TYR A 113 6.07 -3.33 3.56
C TYR A 113 6.43 -2.88 4.97
N ARG A 114 5.50 -3.03 5.88
CA ARG A 114 5.73 -2.81 7.32
C ARG A 114 4.94 -3.79 8.16
N PHE A 115 5.47 -4.11 9.34
CA PHE A 115 4.71 -4.86 10.34
C PHE A 115 3.86 -3.93 11.21
N ARG A 116 2.57 -4.22 11.31
CA ARG A 116 1.67 -3.63 12.31
C ARG A 116 1.15 -4.76 13.21
N GLY A 117 1.70 -4.82 14.44
CA GLY A 117 1.51 -6.00 15.28
C GLY A 117 2.18 -7.21 14.65
N GLN A 118 1.41 -8.24 14.37
CA GLN A 118 1.87 -9.46 13.69
C GLN A 118 1.51 -9.51 12.20
N GLN A 119 0.83 -8.48 11.69
CA GLN A 119 0.36 -8.43 10.31
C GLN A 119 1.29 -7.62 9.40
N VAL A 120 1.48 -8.12 8.20
CA VAL A 120 2.19 -7.42 7.12
C VAL A 120 1.23 -6.50 6.37
N TRP A 121 1.64 -5.25 6.22
CA TRP A 121 0.89 -4.23 5.47
C TRP A 121 1.60 -3.90 4.17
N LEU A 122 0.91 -4.15 3.05
CA LEU A 122 1.38 -3.91 1.68
C LEU A 122 0.64 -2.71 1.07
N GLY A 123 0.96 -1.50 1.57
CA GLY A 123 0.30 -0.27 1.11
C GLY A 123 -1.04 -0.02 1.80
N THR A 124 -2.06 -0.81 1.50
CA THR A 124 -3.39 -0.76 2.14
C THR A 124 -3.93 -2.17 2.41
N ASN A 125 -4.88 -2.26 3.33
CA ASN A 125 -5.63 -3.48 3.64
C ASN A 125 -7.15 -3.23 3.62
N ALA A 126 -7.58 -2.10 3.05
CA ALA A 126 -9.00 -1.79 2.86
C ALA A 126 -9.23 -1.18 1.48
N PHE A 127 -10.34 -1.53 0.87
CA PHE A 127 -10.84 -0.95 -0.36
C PHE A 127 -12.24 -0.39 -0.10
N PHE A 128 -12.40 0.90 -0.34
CA PHE A 128 -13.67 1.61 -0.18
C PHE A 128 -14.38 1.67 -1.53
N PHE A 129 -15.69 1.48 -1.53
CA PHE A 129 -16.53 1.52 -2.72
C PHE A 129 -17.85 2.23 -2.42
N GLU A 130 -18.60 2.57 -3.46
CA GLU A 130 -19.89 3.22 -3.33
C GLU A 130 -20.92 2.28 -2.68
N GLU A 131 -21.82 2.84 -1.86
CA GLU A 131 -22.90 2.10 -1.23
C GLU A 131 -23.70 1.28 -2.26
N GLY A 132 -23.99 0.04 -1.95
CA GLY A 132 -24.67 -0.88 -2.85
C GLY A 132 -23.81 -1.57 -3.92
N SER A 133 -22.54 -1.18 -4.08
CA SER A 133 -21.63 -1.75 -5.08
C SER A 133 -20.92 -3.04 -4.65
N ALA A 134 -21.17 -3.55 -3.44
CA ALA A 134 -20.51 -4.71 -2.86
C ALA A 134 -20.49 -5.94 -3.76
N LYS A 135 -21.62 -6.25 -4.44
CA LYS A 135 -21.74 -7.41 -5.34
C LYS A 135 -20.74 -7.39 -6.50
N ARG A 136 -20.34 -6.21 -6.96
CA ARG A 136 -19.36 -6.04 -8.04
C ARG A 136 -18.00 -6.61 -7.64
N TYR A 137 -17.64 -6.49 -6.36
CA TYR A 137 -16.33 -6.85 -5.83
C TYR A 137 -16.27 -8.27 -5.24
N GLU A 138 -17.37 -9.02 -5.22
CA GLU A 138 -17.40 -10.43 -4.78
C GLU A 138 -16.52 -11.35 -5.64
N SER A 139 -16.35 -11.00 -6.92
CA SER A 139 -15.49 -11.71 -7.86
C SER A 139 -14.03 -11.29 -7.80
N ALA A 140 -13.65 -10.32 -6.97
CA ALA A 140 -12.29 -9.87 -6.83
C ALA A 140 -11.35 -11.01 -6.40
N ARG A 141 -10.24 -11.16 -7.12
CA ARG A 141 -9.18 -12.13 -6.84
C ARG A 141 -7.82 -11.49 -6.69
N PHE A 142 -7.67 -10.29 -7.22
CA PHE A 142 -6.42 -9.55 -7.21
C PHE A 142 -6.64 -8.09 -6.81
N GLY A 143 -5.69 -7.53 -6.05
CA GLY A 143 -5.52 -6.09 -5.94
C GLY A 143 -4.64 -5.60 -7.08
N HIS A 144 -5.09 -4.60 -7.83
CA HIS A 144 -4.32 -3.94 -8.88
C HIS A 144 -3.56 -2.75 -8.28
N PHE A 145 -2.25 -2.80 -8.33
CA PHE A 145 -1.36 -1.79 -7.76
C PHE A 145 -0.47 -1.14 -8.82
N LYS A 146 -0.09 0.09 -8.56
CA LYS A 146 1.03 0.77 -9.20
C LYS A 146 2.24 0.74 -8.28
N LEU A 147 3.33 0.12 -8.72
CA LEU A 147 4.58 -0.01 -7.98
C LEU A 147 5.60 1.02 -8.45
N SER A 148 6.13 1.80 -7.53
CA SER A 148 7.29 2.65 -7.79
C SER A 148 8.57 1.79 -7.79
N ARG A 149 9.26 1.72 -8.92
CA ARG A 149 10.51 0.96 -9.05
C ARG A 149 11.64 1.52 -8.18
N SER A 150 11.62 2.82 -7.90
CA SER A 150 12.69 3.49 -7.14
C SER A 150 12.50 3.39 -5.63
N SER A 151 11.27 3.44 -5.13
CA SER A 151 10.97 3.46 -3.69
C SER A 151 10.36 2.17 -3.16
N GLY A 152 9.91 1.27 -4.05
CA GLY A 152 9.18 0.07 -3.67
C GLY A 152 7.76 0.35 -3.13
N ASP A 153 7.33 1.60 -3.16
CA ASP A 153 5.97 1.98 -2.74
C ASP A 153 4.95 1.46 -3.74
N ALA A 154 3.91 0.82 -3.23
CA ALA A 154 2.76 0.37 -4.01
C ALA A 154 1.50 1.15 -3.63
N VAL A 155 0.74 1.56 -4.64
CA VAL A 155 -0.54 2.26 -4.50
C VAL A 155 -1.63 1.40 -5.13
N LEU A 156 -2.63 1.03 -4.34
CA LEU A 156 -3.81 0.31 -4.84
C LEU A 156 -4.62 1.26 -5.71
N ILE A 157 -4.91 0.87 -6.94
CA ILE A 157 -5.70 1.64 -7.90
C ILE A 157 -7.05 0.98 -8.20
N GLY A 158 -7.22 -0.29 -7.89
CA GLY A 158 -8.48 -1.02 -8.09
C GLY A 158 -8.37 -2.48 -7.70
N LEU A 159 -9.44 -3.20 -7.95
CA LEU A 159 -9.51 -4.65 -7.82
C LEU A 159 -9.71 -5.28 -9.19
N ALA A 160 -9.30 -6.53 -9.33
CA ALA A 160 -9.46 -7.30 -10.56
C ALA A 160 -9.98 -8.71 -10.26
N ASP A 161 -10.66 -9.28 -11.24
CA ASP A 161 -11.14 -10.65 -11.21
C ASP A 161 -10.02 -11.67 -11.52
N GLU A 162 -10.38 -12.95 -11.66
CA GLU A 162 -9.44 -14.04 -11.97
C GLU A 162 -8.74 -13.88 -13.32
N SER A 163 -9.37 -13.19 -14.28
CA SER A 163 -8.84 -12.87 -15.59
C SER A 163 -8.05 -11.57 -15.63
N LEU A 164 -7.81 -10.94 -14.46
CA LEU A 164 -7.18 -9.63 -14.28
C LEU A 164 -7.95 -8.48 -14.95
N GLN A 165 -9.27 -8.66 -15.17
CA GLN A 165 -10.12 -7.59 -15.65
C GLN A 165 -10.51 -6.66 -14.49
N PRO A 166 -10.47 -5.33 -14.68
CA PRO A 166 -10.86 -4.37 -13.65
C PRO A 166 -12.33 -4.51 -13.24
N LEU A 167 -12.58 -4.38 -11.96
CA LEU A 167 -13.93 -4.42 -11.38
C LEU A 167 -14.47 -3.02 -11.07
#